data_30c8aa3a8e1ceae8624387e12858705a
#
_entry.id   30c8aa3a8e1ceae8624387e12858705a
#
_cell.length_a   1.000
_cell.length_b   1.000
_cell.length_c   1.000
_cell.angle_alpha   90.00
_cell.angle_beta   90.00
_cell.angle_gamma   90.00
#
_symmetry.space_group_name_H-M   'P 1'
#
loop_
_entity.id
_entity.type
_entity.pdbx_description
1 polymer ?
#
loop_
_entity_poly.entity_id
_entity_poly.type
_entity_poly.pdbx_seq_one_letter_code
_entity_poly.pdbx_strand_id
1 'polypeptide(L)'
;MSTALAPRPQNEERRVVAVKRTGIIDGKQADNFSIFCDMAKELTGFDYVSFSLFDENYQCGIASTDGVSGDKSERHEYNICSYVLLSSEPTLIPDLTKHEKWKSHPSLQNEDRWLGYAGFPVINKDNYALGTFCLLNRQPSALSDKQITLVKGMCERIAHQIDTQTEQKEITAETVQTALKSFRTATNSADTSDLNDFLSLCSRKPISEISFSKLVDLDLAKYENGEMVLSEAGKSLQRKMKLQPKVMKKSIIKTQNKPTFLDELLGEL
;
A
#
# COMPACT_ATOMS: atom_id res chain seq x y z
N MET A 1 -32.30 19.00 -0.88
CA MET A 1 -32.84 17.79 -0.21
C MET A 1 -31.67 17.05 0.34
N SER A 2 -31.69 16.65 1.63
CA SER A 2 -30.62 15.82 2.21
C SER A 2 -30.70 14.43 1.58
N THR A 3 -29.65 13.99 0.93
CA THR A 3 -29.53 12.64 0.40
C THR A 3 -29.40 11.63 1.54
N ALA A 4 -30.08 10.50 1.45
CA ALA A 4 -29.96 9.43 2.43
C ALA A 4 -28.55 8.78 2.35
N LEU A 5 -28.10 8.19 3.45
CA LEU A 5 -26.84 7.46 3.46
C LEU A 5 -26.98 6.11 2.75
N ALA A 6 -25.93 5.69 2.05
CA ALA A 6 -25.85 4.33 1.54
C ALA A 6 -25.85 3.32 2.70
N PRO A 7 -26.40 2.11 2.52
CA PRO A 7 -26.36 1.07 3.54
C PRO A 7 -24.91 0.68 3.88
N ARG A 8 -24.71 0.25 5.12
CA ARG A 8 -23.41 -0.17 5.65
C ARG A 8 -23.36 -1.70 5.84
N PRO A 9 -22.21 -2.35 5.64
CA PRO A 9 -22.03 -3.75 6.02
C PRO A 9 -22.28 -3.97 7.52
N GLN A 10 -22.71 -5.15 7.91
CA GLN A 10 -22.93 -5.50 9.33
C GLN A 10 -21.68 -5.36 10.19
N ASN A 11 -20.49 -5.51 9.59
CA ASN A 11 -19.18 -5.40 10.25
C ASN A 11 -18.51 -4.03 10.04
N GLU A 12 -19.27 -2.99 9.75
CA GLU A 12 -18.76 -1.66 9.32
C GLU A 12 -17.70 -1.09 10.27
N GLU A 13 -17.92 -1.12 11.59
CA GLU A 13 -16.97 -0.57 12.56
C GLU A 13 -15.60 -1.25 12.44
N ARG A 14 -15.57 -2.58 12.38
CA ARG A 14 -14.32 -3.35 12.25
C ARG A 14 -13.68 -3.15 10.87
N ARG A 15 -14.50 -3.07 9.83
CA ARG A 15 -14.07 -2.78 8.47
C ARG A 15 -13.34 -1.41 8.42
N VAL A 16 -13.93 -0.38 9.00
CA VAL A 16 -13.34 0.97 9.07
C VAL A 16 -12.02 0.96 9.84
N VAL A 17 -11.93 0.22 10.94
CA VAL A 17 -10.67 0.04 11.67
C VAL A 17 -9.62 -0.63 10.78
N ALA A 18 -10.00 -1.68 10.03
CA ALA A 18 -9.09 -2.34 9.10
C ALA A 18 -8.59 -1.39 8.00
N VAL A 19 -9.45 -0.53 7.45
CA VAL A 19 -9.05 0.49 6.47
C VAL A 19 -8.10 1.52 7.09
N LYS A 20 -8.42 2.09 8.25
CA LYS A 20 -7.56 3.07 8.94
C LYS A 20 -6.18 2.50 9.25
N ARG A 21 -6.11 1.22 9.63
CA ARG A 21 -4.87 0.49 9.92
C ARG A 21 -3.91 0.44 8.73
N THR A 22 -4.41 0.45 7.49
CA THR A 22 -3.57 0.47 6.29
C THR A 22 -2.76 1.75 6.14
N GLY A 23 -3.28 2.88 6.62
CA GLY A 23 -2.71 4.22 6.46
C GLY A 23 -2.56 4.65 5.00
N ILE A 24 -3.34 4.07 4.07
CA ILE A 24 -3.24 4.38 2.63
C ILE A 24 -3.99 5.65 2.28
N ILE A 25 -5.17 5.88 2.87
CA ILE A 25 -6.02 7.05 2.55
C ILE A 25 -5.27 8.38 2.80
N ASP A 26 -4.45 8.43 3.87
CA ASP A 26 -3.69 9.62 4.24
C ASP A 26 -2.26 9.62 3.67
N GLY A 27 -1.89 8.59 2.91
CA GLY A 27 -0.55 8.38 2.36
C GLY A 27 -0.43 8.79 0.89
N LYS A 28 0.81 9.08 0.45
CA LYS A 28 1.14 9.36 -0.96
C LYS A 28 1.50 8.05 -1.70
N GLN A 29 0.61 7.06 -1.71
CA GLN A 29 0.90 5.73 -2.28
C GLN A 29 0.05 5.39 -3.52
N ALA A 30 -0.56 6.38 -4.15
CA ALA A 30 -1.42 6.22 -5.33
C ALA A 30 -0.73 5.45 -6.48
N ASP A 31 0.54 5.74 -6.73
CA ASP A 31 1.31 5.15 -7.84
C ASP A 31 1.45 3.63 -7.78
N ASN A 32 1.30 3.03 -6.59
CA ASN A 32 1.42 1.59 -6.41
C ASN A 32 0.24 0.78 -6.95
N PHE A 33 -0.89 1.42 -7.23
CA PHE A 33 -2.14 0.76 -7.63
C PHE A 33 -2.61 1.16 -9.03
N SER A 34 -2.07 2.21 -9.64
CA SER A 34 -2.45 2.70 -10.97
C SER A 34 -2.29 1.64 -12.04
N ILE A 35 -1.23 0.83 -11.97
CA ILE A 35 -0.97 -0.25 -12.93
C ILE A 35 -2.13 -1.25 -13.01
N PHE A 36 -2.83 -1.53 -11.90
CA PHE A 36 -3.99 -2.42 -11.93
C PHE A 36 -5.17 -1.80 -12.68
N CYS A 37 -5.36 -0.47 -12.53
CA CYS A 37 -6.39 0.26 -13.26
C CYS A 37 -6.12 0.23 -14.76
N ASP A 38 -4.88 0.50 -15.17
CA ASP A 38 -4.48 0.49 -16.58
C ASP A 38 -4.61 -0.90 -17.19
N MET A 39 -4.13 -1.94 -16.51
CA MET A 39 -4.27 -3.33 -16.95
C MET A 39 -5.74 -3.74 -17.09
N ALA A 40 -6.60 -3.38 -16.15
CA ALA A 40 -8.02 -3.72 -16.22
C ALA A 40 -8.71 -3.00 -17.37
N LYS A 41 -8.37 -1.73 -17.63
CA LYS A 41 -8.87 -0.97 -18.77
C LYS A 41 -8.52 -1.67 -20.10
N GLU A 42 -7.25 -2.00 -20.30
CA GLU A 42 -6.78 -2.69 -21.50
C GLU A 42 -7.43 -4.07 -21.68
N LEU A 43 -7.60 -4.83 -20.59
CA LEU A 43 -8.18 -6.18 -20.65
C LEU A 43 -9.68 -6.19 -20.90
N THR A 44 -10.39 -5.17 -20.43
CA THR A 44 -11.86 -5.17 -20.46
C THR A 44 -12.43 -4.27 -21.54
N GLY A 45 -11.67 -3.28 -21.99
CA GLY A 45 -12.13 -2.26 -22.93
C GLY A 45 -13.10 -1.25 -22.30
N PHE A 46 -13.15 -1.16 -20.96
CA PHE A 46 -13.93 -0.13 -20.29
C PHE A 46 -13.23 1.23 -20.38
N ASP A 47 -14.02 2.30 -20.45
CA ASP A 47 -13.50 3.65 -20.65
C ASP A 47 -12.72 4.17 -19.44
N TYR A 48 -13.15 3.82 -18.23
CA TYR A 48 -12.59 4.30 -16.97
C TYR A 48 -12.54 3.19 -15.93
N VAL A 49 -11.42 3.14 -15.21
CA VAL A 49 -11.22 2.21 -14.09
C VAL A 49 -10.66 2.98 -12.90
N SER A 50 -11.15 2.66 -11.71
CA SER A 50 -10.67 3.25 -10.47
C SER A 50 -10.63 2.26 -9.32
N PHE A 51 -9.70 2.50 -8.41
CA PHE A 51 -9.62 1.84 -7.11
C PHE A 51 -9.86 2.87 -6.00
N SER A 52 -10.79 2.57 -5.10
CA SER A 52 -11.14 3.42 -3.96
C SER A 52 -11.19 2.61 -2.67
N LEU A 53 -10.73 3.22 -1.58
CA LEU A 53 -10.96 2.75 -0.22
C LEU A 53 -12.11 3.52 0.42
N PHE A 54 -12.76 2.91 1.40
CA PHE A 54 -13.91 3.52 2.06
C PHE A 54 -13.65 3.68 3.55
N ASP A 55 -13.57 4.92 4.01
CA ASP A 55 -13.64 5.21 5.44
C ASP A 55 -15.11 5.17 5.94
N GLU A 56 -15.36 5.73 7.10
CA GLU A 56 -16.68 5.78 7.70
C GLU A 56 -17.68 6.56 6.86
N ASN A 57 -17.28 7.71 6.31
CA ASN A 57 -18.14 8.69 5.66
C ASN A 57 -17.89 8.83 4.16
N TYR A 58 -16.67 8.52 3.71
CA TYR A 58 -16.23 8.84 2.36
C TYR A 58 -15.73 7.62 1.59
N GLN A 59 -15.96 7.66 0.30
CA GLN A 59 -15.21 6.94 -0.71
C GLN A 59 -13.96 7.78 -1.03
N CYS A 60 -12.78 7.23 -0.86
CA CYS A 60 -11.51 7.89 -1.10
C CYS A 60 -10.84 7.27 -2.33
N GLY A 61 -10.68 8.03 -3.39
CA GLY A 61 -9.98 7.61 -4.61
C GLY A 61 -8.50 7.38 -4.34
N ILE A 62 -8.02 6.18 -4.65
CA ILE A 62 -6.61 5.80 -4.47
C ILE A 62 -5.86 5.81 -5.79
N ALA A 63 -6.46 5.26 -6.84
CA ALA A 63 -5.88 5.22 -8.17
C ALA A 63 -6.98 5.19 -9.24
N SER A 64 -6.68 5.74 -10.42
CA SER A 64 -7.60 5.73 -11.56
C SER A 64 -6.85 5.87 -12.88
N THR A 65 -7.51 5.54 -13.98
CA THR A 65 -6.94 5.61 -15.34
C THR A 65 -6.86 7.04 -15.89
N ASP A 66 -7.43 8.03 -15.22
CA ASP A 66 -7.26 9.46 -15.54
C ASP A 66 -6.15 10.12 -14.70
N GLY A 67 -5.48 9.35 -13.85
CA GLY A 67 -4.40 9.83 -12.99
C GLY A 67 -4.86 10.63 -11.77
N VAL A 68 -6.18 10.76 -11.54
CA VAL A 68 -6.72 11.47 -10.39
C VAL A 68 -6.69 10.56 -9.16
N SER A 69 -6.15 11.05 -8.06
CA SER A 69 -6.11 10.36 -6.77
C SER A 69 -6.37 11.36 -5.63
N GLY A 70 -6.86 10.86 -4.50
CA GLY A 70 -7.15 11.67 -3.32
C GLY A 70 -8.53 12.32 -3.31
N ASP A 71 -9.33 12.15 -4.35
CA ASP A 71 -10.70 12.60 -4.38
C ASP A 71 -11.55 11.90 -3.33
N LYS A 72 -12.41 12.68 -2.66
CA LYS A 72 -13.35 12.15 -1.65
C LYS A 72 -14.76 12.44 -2.08
N SER A 73 -15.60 11.42 -2.07
CA SER A 73 -17.04 11.52 -2.29
C SER A 73 -17.81 10.93 -1.13
N GLU A 74 -18.93 11.55 -0.77
CA GLU A 74 -19.79 11.06 0.32
C GLU A 74 -20.43 9.71 -0.03
N ARG A 75 -20.62 8.89 0.97
CA ARG A 75 -21.28 7.58 0.87
C ARG A 75 -22.79 7.74 0.98
N HIS A 76 -23.39 8.45 0.01
CA HIS A 76 -24.85 8.65 -0.06
C HIS A 76 -25.52 7.54 -0.89
N GLU A 77 -26.86 7.54 -0.92
CA GLU A 77 -27.69 6.50 -1.55
C GLU A 77 -27.44 6.28 -3.04
N TYR A 78 -26.92 7.29 -3.75
CA TYR A 78 -26.56 7.19 -5.17
C TYR A 78 -25.09 6.75 -5.39
N ASN A 79 -24.30 6.52 -4.33
CA ASN A 79 -22.95 6.01 -4.47
C ASN A 79 -22.97 4.50 -4.69
N ILE A 80 -23.00 4.05 -5.96
CA ILE A 80 -23.08 2.63 -6.33
C ILE A 80 -21.95 1.81 -5.70
N CYS A 81 -20.74 2.37 -5.65
CA CYS A 81 -19.58 1.68 -5.08
C CYS A 81 -19.74 1.35 -3.58
N SER A 82 -20.53 2.13 -2.84
CA SER A 82 -20.85 1.81 -1.44
C SER A 82 -21.65 0.50 -1.29
N TYR A 83 -22.44 0.13 -2.29
CA TYR A 83 -23.22 -1.11 -2.27
C TYR A 83 -22.38 -2.35 -2.60
N VAL A 84 -21.27 -2.18 -3.31
CA VAL A 84 -20.33 -3.28 -3.58
C VAL A 84 -19.72 -3.82 -2.29
N LEU A 85 -19.57 -2.99 -1.25
CA LEU A 85 -19.05 -3.41 0.04
C LEU A 85 -19.96 -4.38 0.82
N LEU A 86 -21.22 -4.54 0.38
CA LEU A 86 -22.21 -5.37 1.07
C LEU A 86 -22.12 -6.85 0.70
N SER A 87 -21.33 -7.20 -0.33
CA SER A 87 -21.19 -8.55 -0.86
C SER A 87 -19.73 -8.90 -1.14
N SER A 88 -19.39 -10.17 -1.10
CA SER A 88 -18.12 -10.70 -1.61
C SER A 88 -18.13 -10.87 -3.14
N GLU A 89 -19.32 -10.85 -3.77
CA GLU A 89 -19.45 -10.99 -5.21
C GLU A 89 -19.47 -9.62 -5.90
N PRO A 90 -19.00 -9.53 -7.15
CA PRO A 90 -19.02 -8.29 -7.90
C PRO A 90 -20.46 -7.83 -8.22
N THR A 91 -20.63 -6.53 -8.29
CA THR A 91 -21.87 -5.89 -8.77
C THR A 91 -21.69 -5.57 -10.24
N LEU A 92 -22.42 -6.27 -11.11
CA LEU A 92 -22.35 -6.12 -12.55
C LEU A 92 -23.64 -5.52 -13.08
N ILE A 93 -23.54 -4.34 -13.69
CA ILE A 93 -24.68 -3.62 -14.25
C ILE A 93 -24.34 -3.23 -15.70
N PRO A 94 -24.65 -4.09 -16.67
CA PRO A 94 -24.31 -3.82 -18.07
C PRO A 94 -24.98 -2.55 -18.63
N ASP A 95 -26.13 -2.17 -18.12
CA ASP A 95 -26.88 -0.99 -18.54
C ASP A 95 -27.65 -0.39 -17.35
N LEU A 96 -27.13 0.71 -16.80
CA LEU A 96 -27.74 1.42 -15.69
C LEU A 96 -29.17 1.90 -15.99
N THR A 97 -29.46 2.23 -17.25
CA THR A 97 -30.80 2.72 -17.66
C THR A 97 -31.88 1.64 -17.56
N LYS A 98 -31.47 0.38 -17.59
CA LYS A 98 -32.39 -0.78 -17.51
C LYS A 98 -32.43 -1.41 -16.12
N HIS A 99 -31.52 -1.01 -15.23
CA HIS A 99 -31.43 -1.59 -13.89
C HIS A 99 -32.53 -1.04 -12.99
N GLU A 100 -33.30 -1.89 -12.35
CA GLU A 100 -34.48 -1.51 -11.57
C GLU A 100 -34.19 -0.41 -10.55
N LYS A 101 -33.12 -0.53 -9.82
CA LYS A 101 -32.71 0.44 -8.79
C LYS A 101 -32.05 1.69 -9.35
N TRP A 102 -31.21 1.54 -10.41
CA TRP A 102 -30.30 2.60 -10.85
C TRP A 102 -30.79 3.38 -12.08
N LYS A 103 -31.89 2.98 -12.73
CA LYS A 103 -32.46 3.67 -13.91
C LYS A 103 -32.81 5.14 -13.68
N SER A 104 -32.97 5.55 -12.43
CA SER A 104 -33.29 6.93 -12.03
C SER A 104 -32.07 7.63 -11.40
N HIS A 105 -30.86 7.08 -11.55
CA HIS A 105 -29.63 7.66 -10.99
C HIS A 105 -29.39 9.07 -11.57
N PRO A 106 -29.12 10.10 -10.72
CA PRO A 106 -28.98 11.48 -11.19
C PRO A 106 -27.92 11.69 -12.27
N SER A 107 -26.82 10.93 -12.23
CA SER A 107 -25.74 11.03 -13.23
C SER A 107 -26.17 10.62 -14.64
N LEU A 108 -27.27 9.86 -14.79
CA LEU A 108 -27.77 9.47 -16.10
C LEU A 108 -28.38 10.64 -16.91
N GLN A 109 -28.62 11.77 -16.27
CA GLN A 109 -29.10 12.99 -16.92
C GLN A 109 -27.96 13.84 -17.50
N ASN A 110 -26.71 13.54 -17.17
CA ASN A 110 -25.55 14.25 -17.68
C ASN A 110 -25.22 13.80 -19.09
N GLU A 111 -24.66 14.69 -19.91
CA GLU A 111 -24.18 14.35 -21.27
C GLU A 111 -23.06 13.30 -21.21
N ASP A 112 -22.17 13.45 -20.24
CA ASP A 112 -21.01 12.55 -19.99
C ASP A 112 -21.32 11.38 -19.07
N ARG A 113 -22.55 10.84 -19.17
CA ARG A 113 -23.02 9.75 -18.30
C ARG A 113 -22.29 8.44 -18.52
N TRP A 114 -22.18 7.70 -17.45
CA TRP A 114 -21.75 6.31 -17.46
C TRP A 114 -22.98 5.40 -17.57
N LEU A 115 -22.94 4.44 -18.49
CA LEU A 115 -24.04 3.51 -18.74
C LEU A 115 -23.73 2.09 -18.28
N GLY A 116 -22.49 1.62 -18.46
CA GLY A 116 -22.00 0.34 -17.95
C GLY A 116 -21.27 0.52 -16.62
N TYR A 117 -21.51 -0.38 -15.68
CA TYR A 117 -20.85 -0.43 -14.37
C TYR A 117 -20.45 -1.85 -13.99
N ALA A 118 -19.25 -2.02 -13.52
CA ALA A 118 -18.80 -3.25 -12.87
C ALA A 118 -17.96 -2.90 -11.63
N GLY A 119 -18.43 -3.26 -10.45
CA GLY A 119 -17.76 -3.01 -9.18
C GLY A 119 -17.35 -4.31 -8.51
N PHE A 120 -16.10 -4.40 -8.12
CA PHE A 120 -15.49 -5.56 -7.47
C PHE A 120 -15.05 -5.17 -6.06
N PRO A 121 -15.43 -5.92 -5.02
CA PRO A 121 -14.96 -5.66 -3.67
C PRO A 121 -13.48 -6.05 -3.55
N VAL A 122 -12.70 -5.22 -2.88
CA VAL A 122 -11.32 -5.52 -2.48
C VAL A 122 -11.35 -5.99 -1.03
N ILE A 123 -11.22 -7.30 -0.83
CA ILE A 123 -11.41 -7.97 0.45
C ILE A 123 -10.05 -8.42 0.98
N ASN A 124 -9.70 -8.00 2.19
CA ASN A 124 -8.45 -8.37 2.84
C ASN A 124 -8.48 -9.78 3.44
N LYS A 125 -7.35 -10.27 3.96
CA LYS A 125 -7.21 -11.60 4.57
C LYS A 125 -8.13 -11.83 5.79
N ASP A 126 -8.54 -10.76 6.47
CA ASP A 126 -9.45 -10.81 7.63
C ASP A 126 -10.94 -10.75 7.20
N ASN A 127 -11.20 -10.88 5.90
CA ASN A 127 -12.54 -10.86 5.28
C ASN A 127 -13.29 -9.53 5.44
N TYR A 128 -12.57 -8.40 5.43
CA TYR A 128 -13.18 -7.07 5.36
C TYR A 128 -13.09 -6.50 3.94
N ALA A 129 -14.20 -6.04 3.39
CA ALA A 129 -14.24 -5.28 2.15
C ALA A 129 -13.66 -3.87 2.41
N LEU A 130 -12.37 -3.67 2.15
CA LEU A 130 -11.68 -2.41 2.39
C LEU A 130 -12.12 -1.32 1.43
N GLY A 131 -12.43 -1.73 0.20
CA GLY A 131 -12.75 -0.81 -0.88
C GLY A 131 -13.31 -1.51 -2.10
N THR A 132 -13.36 -0.77 -3.20
CA THR A 132 -13.90 -1.25 -4.48
C THR A 132 -12.97 -0.93 -5.63
N PHE A 133 -12.93 -1.85 -6.57
CA PHE A 133 -12.30 -1.69 -7.87
C PHE A 133 -13.42 -1.58 -8.90
N CYS A 134 -13.59 -0.40 -9.50
CA CYS A 134 -14.75 -0.06 -10.32
C CYS A 134 -14.35 0.20 -11.76
N LEU A 135 -15.14 -0.36 -12.68
CA LEU A 135 -15.02 -0.17 -14.12
C LEU A 135 -16.29 0.53 -14.62
N LEU A 136 -16.13 1.59 -15.37
CA LEU A 136 -17.20 2.39 -15.91
C LEU A 136 -17.09 2.47 -17.43
N ASN A 137 -18.22 2.42 -18.12
CA ASN A 137 -18.27 2.58 -19.57
C ASN A 137 -19.38 3.54 -20.00
N ARG A 138 -19.09 4.34 -21.03
CA ARG A 138 -20.07 5.30 -21.59
C ARG A 138 -21.16 4.61 -22.41
N GLN A 139 -20.91 3.40 -22.86
CA GLN A 139 -21.88 2.56 -23.54
C GLN A 139 -22.27 1.38 -22.64
N PRO A 140 -23.48 0.82 -22.82
CA PRO A 140 -23.83 -0.44 -22.18
C PRO A 140 -22.80 -1.50 -22.49
N SER A 141 -22.27 -2.16 -21.44
CA SER A 141 -21.17 -3.11 -21.58
C SER A 141 -21.26 -4.21 -20.54
N ALA A 142 -21.01 -5.44 -20.97
CA ALA A 142 -20.95 -6.60 -20.11
C ALA A 142 -19.54 -7.21 -20.15
N LEU A 143 -19.08 -7.68 -19.01
CA LEU A 143 -17.86 -8.46 -18.91
C LEU A 143 -18.14 -9.94 -19.22
N SER A 144 -17.23 -10.59 -19.93
CA SER A 144 -17.21 -12.04 -20.03
C SER A 144 -16.76 -12.70 -18.73
N ASP A 145 -17.09 -13.96 -18.51
CA ASP A 145 -16.67 -14.73 -17.33
C ASP A 145 -15.17 -14.73 -17.13
N LYS A 146 -14.40 -14.78 -18.23
CA LYS A 146 -12.95 -14.70 -18.22
C LYS A 146 -12.46 -13.34 -17.71
N GLN A 147 -13.05 -12.24 -18.16
CA GLN A 147 -12.71 -10.90 -17.69
C GLN A 147 -13.07 -10.73 -16.22
N ILE A 148 -14.25 -11.22 -15.80
CA ILE A 148 -14.68 -11.22 -14.39
C ILE A 148 -13.64 -11.94 -13.52
N THR A 149 -13.20 -13.13 -13.94
CA THR A 149 -12.20 -13.92 -13.21
C THR A 149 -10.87 -13.18 -13.10
N LEU A 150 -10.42 -12.55 -14.19
CA LEU A 150 -9.17 -11.77 -14.19
C LEU A 150 -9.23 -10.55 -13.26
N VAL A 151 -10.33 -9.80 -13.31
CA VAL A 151 -10.49 -8.63 -12.44
C VAL A 151 -10.62 -9.03 -10.96
N LYS A 152 -11.32 -10.14 -10.65
CA LYS A 152 -11.33 -10.71 -9.29
C LYS A 152 -9.90 -11.01 -8.81
N GLY A 153 -9.08 -11.67 -9.65
CA GLY A 153 -7.68 -11.94 -9.35
C GLY A 153 -6.84 -10.67 -9.13
N MET A 154 -7.12 -9.58 -9.85
CA MET A 154 -6.47 -8.28 -9.60
C MET A 154 -6.87 -7.73 -8.24
N CYS A 155 -8.15 -7.78 -7.85
CA CYS A 155 -8.62 -7.34 -6.55
C CYS A 155 -7.97 -8.13 -5.40
N GLU A 156 -7.79 -9.44 -5.56
CA GLU A 156 -7.05 -10.28 -4.60
C GLU A 156 -5.59 -9.85 -4.47
N ARG A 157 -4.93 -9.48 -5.58
CA ARG A 157 -3.55 -8.98 -5.56
C ARG A 157 -3.44 -7.61 -4.91
N ILE A 158 -4.39 -6.71 -5.18
CA ILE A 158 -4.49 -5.41 -4.50
C ILE A 158 -4.64 -5.62 -2.99
N ALA A 159 -5.56 -6.48 -2.57
CA ALA A 159 -5.79 -6.78 -1.16
C ALA A 159 -4.54 -7.37 -0.49
N HIS A 160 -3.88 -8.34 -1.13
CA HIS A 160 -2.64 -8.94 -0.63
C HIS A 160 -1.50 -7.91 -0.51
N GLN A 161 -1.37 -7.00 -1.47
CA GLN A 161 -0.39 -5.92 -1.40
C GLN A 161 -0.66 -4.99 -0.22
N ILE A 162 -1.93 -4.63 0.02
CA ILE A 162 -2.36 -3.81 1.16
C ILE A 162 -2.02 -4.50 2.47
N ASP A 163 -2.37 -5.78 2.63
CA ASP A 163 -2.09 -6.56 3.82
C ASP A 163 -0.59 -6.63 4.10
N THR A 164 0.21 -6.96 3.09
CA THR A 164 1.67 -7.06 3.20
C THR A 164 2.30 -5.72 3.64
N GLN A 165 1.88 -4.62 3.04
CA GLN A 165 2.38 -3.28 3.40
C GLN A 165 1.98 -2.90 4.83
N THR A 166 0.76 -3.25 5.24
CA THR A 166 0.25 -2.98 6.60
C THR A 166 1.04 -3.75 7.64
N GLU A 167 1.24 -5.05 7.42
CA GLU A 167 2.05 -5.90 8.30
C GLU A 167 3.51 -5.43 8.41
N GLN A 168 4.12 -5.04 7.29
CA GLN A 168 5.48 -4.51 7.31
C GLN A 168 5.60 -3.22 8.14
N LYS A 169 4.63 -2.32 8.04
CA LYS A 169 4.58 -1.11 8.86
C LYS A 169 4.49 -1.44 10.35
N GLU A 170 3.62 -2.38 10.73
CA GLU A 170 3.43 -2.80 12.11
C GLU A 170 4.67 -3.47 12.69
N ILE A 171 5.27 -4.43 11.98
CA ILE A 171 6.51 -5.08 12.39
C ILE A 171 7.63 -4.05 12.56
N THR A 172 7.70 -3.05 11.67
CA THR A 172 8.69 -1.97 11.77
C THR A 172 8.45 -1.14 13.03
N ALA A 173 7.21 -0.75 13.30
CA ALA A 173 6.85 0.03 14.50
C ALA A 173 7.17 -0.73 15.79
N GLU A 174 6.80 -2.00 15.88
CA GLU A 174 7.13 -2.87 17.03
C GLU A 174 8.65 -3.03 17.21
N THR A 175 9.38 -3.17 16.11
CA THR A 175 10.85 -3.28 16.14
C THR A 175 11.47 -2.00 16.68
N VAL A 176 11.00 -0.83 16.23
CA VAL A 176 11.46 0.47 16.72
C VAL A 176 11.15 0.64 18.21
N GLN A 177 9.94 0.31 18.64
CA GLN A 177 9.57 0.40 20.06
C GLN A 177 10.43 -0.52 20.94
N THR A 178 10.65 -1.76 20.49
CA THR A 178 11.49 -2.74 21.19
C THR A 178 12.94 -2.27 21.26
N ALA A 179 13.46 -1.69 20.19
CA ALA A 179 14.81 -1.14 20.13
C ALA A 179 14.97 0.02 21.12
N LEU A 180 14.03 0.99 21.10
CA LEU A 180 14.00 2.12 22.04
C LEU A 180 13.97 1.66 23.50
N LYS A 181 13.08 0.72 23.82
CA LYS A 181 12.96 0.17 25.17
C LYS A 181 14.23 -0.52 25.62
N SER A 182 14.83 -1.34 24.74
CA SER A 182 16.06 -2.07 25.03
C SER A 182 17.23 -1.12 25.27
N PHE A 183 17.35 -0.07 24.44
CA PHE A 183 18.37 0.95 24.59
C PHE A 183 18.24 1.70 25.92
N ARG A 184 17.05 2.23 26.22
CA ARG A 184 16.79 2.92 27.50
C ARG A 184 17.09 2.05 28.72
N THR A 185 16.71 0.77 28.66
CA THR A 185 16.96 -0.15 29.79
C THR A 185 18.44 -0.44 29.97
N ALA A 186 19.22 -0.51 28.88
CA ALA A 186 20.64 -0.82 28.94
C ALA A 186 21.52 0.38 29.32
N THR A 187 21.13 1.60 28.91
CA THR A 187 21.96 2.80 29.08
C THR A 187 21.46 3.73 30.16
N ASN A 188 20.22 3.52 30.63
CA ASN A 188 19.50 4.49 31.46
C ASN A 188 19.44 5.91 30.83
N SER A 189 19.71 6.02 29.52
CA SER A 189 19.64 7.25 28.74
C SER A 189 18.31 7.35 28.03
N ALA A 190 17.71 8.54 28.06
CA ALA A 190 16.51 8.90 27.29
C ALA A 190 16.88 9.75 26.06
N ASP A 191 18.16 10.01 25.81
CA ASP A 191 18.61 10.84 24.71
C ASP A 191 18.52 10.08 23.39
N THR A 192 17.77 10.65 22.44
CA THR A 192 17.62 10.10 21.09
C THR A 192 18.87 10.26 20.26
N SER A 193 19.76 11.21 20.60
CA SER A 193 21.04 11.39 19.92
C SER A 193 21.97 10.21 20.18
N ASP A 194 22.06 9.75 21.44
CA ASP A 194 22.88 8.60 21.83
C ASP A 194 22.41 7.32 21.12
N LEU A 195 21.08 7.14 21.00
CA LEU A 195 20.52 6.04 20.23
C LEU A 195 20.89 6.13 18.75
N ASN A 196 20.79 7.32 18.15
CA ASN A 196 21.13 7.52 16.74
C ASN A 196 22.63 7.25 16.48
N ASP A 197 23.50 7.68 17.38
CA ASP A 197 24.94 7.43 17.30
C ASP A 197 25.25 5.92 17.45
N PHE A 198 24.59 5.25 18.39
CA PHE A 198 24.67 3.79 18.52
C PHE A 198 24.22 3.04 17.28
N LEU A 199 23.08 3.44 16.68
CA LEU A 199 22.57 2.86 15.43
C LEU A 199 23.55 3.10 14.26
N SER A 200 24.18 4.26 14.22
CA SER A 200 25.19 4.60 13.23
C SER A 200 26.43 3.71 13.36
N LEU A 201 26.91 3.50 14.58
CA LEU A 201 28.02 2.59 14.86
C LEU A 201 27.67 1.14 14.52
N CYS A 202 26.46 0.67 14.87
CA CYS A 202 25.96 -0.66 14.49
C CYS A 202 25.92 -0.87 12.97
N SER A 203 25.64 0.20 12.23
CA SER A 203 25.52 0.20 10.76
C SER A 203 26.86 0.50 10.06
N ARG A 204 27.95 0.62 10.82
CA ARG A 204 29.28 1.02 10.33
C ARG A 204 29.30 2.36 9.59
N LYS A 205 28.42 3.26 9.98
CA LYS A 205 28.44 4.65 9.50
C LYS A 205 29.44 5.45 10.33
N PRO A 206 30.08 6.47 9.74
CA PRO A 206 30.97 7.34 10.49
C PRO A 206 30.19 8.09 11.57
N ILE A 207 30.79 8.20 12.76
CA ILE A 207 30.30 9.01 13.88
C ILE A 207 31.41 9.94 14.34
N SER A 208 31.06 11.05 14.99
CA SER A 208 32.05 11.99 15.53
C SER A 208 32.75 11.39 16.75
N GLU A 209 33.96 11.87 17.05
CA GLU A 209 34.67 11.45 18.25
C GLU A 209 33.93 11.79 19.54
N ILE A 210 33.20 12.91 19.56
CA ILE A 210 32.35 13.32 20.69
C ILE A 210 31.24 12.30 20.91
N SER A 211 30.55 11.91 19.85
CA SER A 211 29.50 10.89 19.90
C SER A 211 30.05 9.54 20.33
N PHE A 212 31.23 9.18 19.82
CA PHE A 212 31.84 7.91 20.17
C PHE A 212 32.28 7.88 21.65
N SER A 213 32.85 8.97 22.18
CA SER A 213 33.21 9.07 23.61
C SER A 213 31.98 8.86 24.52
N LYS A 214 30.80 9.43 24.17
CA LYS A 214 29.57 9.19 24.91
C LYS A 214 29.17 7.70 24.88
N LEU A 215 29.31 7.03 23.76
CA LEU A 215 29.02 5.59 23.67
C LEU A 215 30.02 4.74 24.47
N VAL A 216 31.27 5.19 24.63
CA VAL A 216 32.25 4.56 25.52
C VAL A 216 31.85 4.74 26.97
N ASP A 217 31.43 5.94 27.38
CA ASP A 217 30.93 6.22 28.72
C ASP A 217 29.69 5.38 29.09
N LEU A 218 28.89 5.03 28.11
CA LEU A 218 27.73 4.13 28.23
C LEU A 218 28.10 2.64 28.15
N ASP A 219 29.39 2.30 28.08
CA ASP A 219 29.90 0.93 27.89
C ASP A 219 29.40 0.23 26.59
N LEU A 220 28.99 1.00 25.58
CA LEU A 220 28.49 0.46 24.32
C LEU A 220 29.55 0.38 23.22
N ALA A 221 30.66 1.12 23.37
CA ALA A 221 31.72 1.21 22.39
C ALA A 221 33.10 1.11 23.04
N LYS A 222 34.13 0.78 22.26
CA LYS A 222 35.53 0.76 22.67
C LYS A 222 36.44 1.05 21.47
N TYR A 223 37.68 1.47 21.74
CA TYR A 223 38.74 1.46 20.75
C TYR A 223 39.39 0.09 20.71
N GLU A 224 39.59 -0.46 19.52
CA GLU A 224 40.27 -1.71 19.28
C GLU A 224 41.18 -1.52 18.05
N ASN A 225 42.51 -1.66 18.23
CA ASN A 225 43.50 -1.41 17.17
C ASN A 225 43.40 -0.04 16.47
N GLY A 226 42.93 0.99 17.18
CA GLY A 226 42.76 2.33 16.64
C GLY A 226 41.40 2.54 15.91
N GLU A 227 40.57 1.51 15.83
CA GLU A 227 39.22 1.59 15.23
C GLU A 227 38.13 1.72 16.30
N MET A 228 37.07 2.45 15.95
CA MET A 228 35.85 2.60 16.76
C MET A 228 34.95 1.38 16.58
N VAL A 229 34.84 0.55 17.61
CA VAL A 229 34.06 -0.70 17.55
C VAL A 229 33.06 -0.80 18.72
N LEU A 230 32.06 -1.67 18.57
CA LEU A 230 31.16 -2.00 19.67
C LEU A 230 31.89 -2.77 20.77
N SER A 231 31.59 -2.44 22.02
CA SER A 231 31.96 -3.24 23.19
C SER A 231 31.20 -4.58 23.22
N GLU A 232 31.50 -5.46 24.16
CA GLU A 232 30.71 -6.68 24.34
C GLU A 232 29.27 -6.36 24.80
N ALA A 233 29.10 -5.34 25.65
CA ALA A 233 27.78 -4.85 26.04
C ALA A 233 27.04 -4.25 24.84
N GLY A 234 27.72 -3.46 24.01
CA GLY A 234 27.17 -2.92 22.76
C GLY A 234 26.75 -4.01 21.76
N LYS A 235 27.56 -5.05 21.58
CA LYS A 235 27.21 -6.22 20.73
C LYS A 235 26.00 -6.99 21.31
N SER A 236 25.92 -7.12 22.62
CA SER A 236 24.78 -7.76 23.30
C SER A 236 23.50 -6.95 23.09
N LEU A 237 23.57 -5.62 23.24
CA LEU A 237 22.46 -4.72 22.99
C LEU A 237 22.03 -4.75 21.52
N GLN A 238 22.99 -4.70 20.58
CA GLN A 238 22.73 -4.82 19.15
C GLN A 238 21.92 -6.09 18.83
N ARG A 239 22.29 -7.23 19.43
CA ARG A 239 21.56 -8.50 19.27
C ARG A 239 20.15 -8.44 19.85
N LYS A 240 19.97 -7.87 21.05
CA LYS A 240 18.67 -7.68 21.70
C LYS A 240 17.74 -6.80 20.87
N MET A 241 18.28 -5.76 20.25
CA MET A 241 17.58 -4.85 19.35
C MET A 241 17.33 -5.46 17.96
N LYS A 242 17.78 -6.68 17.68
CA LYS A 242 17.71 -7.35 16.37
C LYS A 242 18.35 -6.53 15.21
N LEU A 243 19.31 -5.69 15.53
CA LEU A 243 20.02 -4.80 14.59
C LEU A 243 21.24 -5.45 13.94
N GLN A 244 21.26 -6.76 13.80
CA GLN A 244 22.34 -7.42 13.08
C GLN A 244 22.35 -6.92 11.64
N PRO A 245 23.49 -6.41 11.13
CA PRO A 245 23.59 -6.05 9.74
C PRO A 245 23.32 -7.32 8.93
N LYS A 246 22.20 -7.36 8.23
CA LYS A 246 22.06 -8.29 7.11
C LYS A 246 23.15 -7.87 6.13
N VAL A 247 24.28 -8.56 6.16
CA VAL A 247 25.29 -8.45 5.12
C VAL A 247 24.67 -9.06 3.87
N MET A 248 23.80 -8.31 3.24
CA MET A 248 23.51 -8.53 1.84
C MET A 248 24.80 -8.12 1.11
N LYS A 249 25.71 -9.06 0.92
CA LYS A 249 26.61 -8.98 -0.21
C LYS A 249 25.70 -8.89 -1.42
N LYS A 250 25.49 -7.67 -1.93
CA LYS A 250 25.03 -7.50 -3.29
C LYS A 250 26.15 -8.15 -4.13
N SER A 251 25.99 -9.41 -4.47
CA SER A 251 26.73 -9.96 -5.60
C SER A 251 26.22 -9.16 -6.79
N ILE A 252 27.00 -8.19 -7.22
CA ILE A 252 26.82 -7.59 -8.53
C ILE A 252 27.03 -8.77 -9.46
N ILE A 253 25.92 -9.31 -9.99
CA ILE A 253 25.99 -10.21 -11.14
C ILE A 253 26.59 -9.30 -12.22
N LYS A 254 27.89 -9.43 -12.45
CA LYS A 254 28.50 -8.91 -13.65
C LYS A 254 27.81 -9.69 -14.76
N THR A 255 26.78 -9.11 -15.37
CA THR A 255 26.35 -9.49 -16.69
C THR A 255 27.63 -9.39 -17.52
N GLN A 256 28.23 -10.54 -17.88
CA GLN A 256 29.12 -10.56 -19.00
C GLN A 256 28.29 -9.97 -20.13
N ASN A 257 28.72 -8.82 -20.64
CA ASN A 257 28.22 -8.28 -21.87
C ASN A 257 28.48 -9.34 -22.95
N LYS A 258 27.55 -10.27 -23.13
CA LYS A 258 27.43 -10.91 -24.41
C LYS A 258 26.97 -9.77 -25.33
N PRO A 259 27.70 -9.54 -26.45
CA PRO A 259 27.23 -8.59 -27.44
C PRO A 259 25.76 -8.93 -27.74
N THR A 260 24.92 -7.94 -27.64
CA THR A 260 23.53 -8.12 -28.06
C THR A 260 23.53 -8.36 -29.58
N PHE A 261 22.56 -9.12 -30.05
CA PHE A 261 22.37 -9.35 -31.51
C PHE A 261 22.44 -8.04 -32.33
N LEU A 262 22.10 -6.91 -31.73
CA LEU A 262 22.27 -5.55 -32.28
C LEU A 262 23.74 -5.12 -32.39
N ASP A 263 24.59 -5.51 -31.45
CA ASP A 263 26.03 -5.16 -31.49
C ASP A 263 26.76 -6.01 -32.55
N GLU A 264 26.31 -7.25 -32.80
CA GLU A 264 26.81 -8.09 -33.88
C GLU A 264 26.39 -7.55 -35.26
N LEU A 265 25.14 -7.06 -35.39
CA LEU A 265 24.63 -6.49 -36.65
C LEU A 265 25.26 -5.14 -37.00
N LEU A 266 25.66 -4.33 -36.04
CA LEU A 266 26.32 -3.02 -36.23
C LEU A 266 27.84 -3.15 -36.44
N GLY A 267 28.44 -4.29 -36.11
CA GLY A 267 29.86 -4.59 -36.36
C GLY A 267 30.18 -5.09 -37.76
N GLU A 268 29.15 -5.43 -38.57
CA GLU A 268 29.28 -5.86 -39.96
C GLU A 268 28.97 -4.76 -40.97
N LEU A 269 28.74 -3.51 -40.57
CA LEU A 269 28.59 -2.33 -41.41
C LEU A 269 29.81 -1.41 -41.32
#